data_5a34649a7485684266fa301b0755a356
#
_entry.id   5a34649a7485684266fa301b0755a356
#
_cell.length_a   1.000
_cell.length_b   1.000
_cell.length_c   1.000
_cell.angle_alpha   90.00
_cell.angle_beta   90.00
_cell.angle_gamma   90.00
#
_symmetry.space_group_name_H-M   'P 1'
#
loop_
_entity.id
_entity.type
_entity.pdbx_description
1 polymer ?
#
loop_
_entity_poly.entity_id
_entity_poly.type
_entity_poly.pdbx_seq_one_letter_code
_entity_poly.pdbx_strand_id
1 'polypeptide(L)'
;MDTSSIYADIAARTGGNIYIGVVGPVRTGKSTFIKRFMETLVLPNITDDYVRERARDELPQSGSGRTIMTAEPKFVPEDAVAIELDASVRASVRLIDSVGYMIPGVNGQYEDGEERLVTTPWYDHEVPMRVAAEDGTRKVIRDHSTIGIVVTTDGSVTELAREDYLSLIHIS
;
A
#
# COMPACT_ATOMS: atom_id res chain seq x y z
N MET A 1 29.35 8.42 -0.56
CA MET A 1 28.20 9.30 -0.70
C MET A 1 27.71 9.62 0.68
N ASP A 2 27.57 10.87 0.99
CA ASP A 2 27.10 11.30 2.30
C ASP A 2 25.59 11.02 2.40
N THR A 3 25.16 10.29 3.41
CA THR A 3 23.77 9.87 3.61
C THR A 3 22.84 11.09 3.69
N SER A 4 23.30 12.20 4.22
CA SER A 4 22.54 13.45 4.33
C SER A 4 22.19 14.04 2.96
N SER A 5 23.05 13.85 1.97
CA SER A 5 22.82 14.33 0.60
C SER A 5 21.71 13.52 -0.12
N ILE A 6 21.57 12.22 0.19
CA ILE A 6 20.53 11.35 -0.36
C ILE A 6 19.16 11.75 0.20
N TYR A 7 19.04 11.98 1.48
CA TYR A 7 17.78 12.40 2.09
C TYR A 7 17.34 13.79 1.60
N ALA A 8 18.28 14.71 1.43
CA ALA A 8 17.98 16.02 0.85
C ALA A 8 17.51 15.94 -0.60
N ASP A 9 18.09 15.06 -1.42
CA ASP A 9 17.68 14.82 -2.80
C ASP A 9 16.26 14.20 -2.87
N ILE A 10 15.97 13.21 -2.04
CA ILE A 10 14.62 12.61 -1.94
C ILE A 10 13.61 13.67 -1.54
N ALA A 11 13.88 14.44 -0.48
CA ALA A 11 12.99 15.50 -0.03
C ALA A 11 12.74 16.57 -1.10
N ALA A 12 13.77 16.96 -1.85
CA ALA A 12 13.67 17.92 -2.93
C ALA A 12 12.78 17.39 -4.10
N ARG A 13 12.97 16.12 -4.49
CA ARG A 13 12.20 15.49 -5.57
C ARG A 13 10.73 15.27 -5.23
N THR A 14 10.42 14.97 -3.98
CA THR A 14 9.06 14.68 -3.50
C THR A 14 8.35 15.90 -2.91
N GLY A 15 9.01 17.07 -2.88
CA GLY A 15 8.49 18.24 -2.17
C GLY A 15 8.32 18.01 -0.67
N GLY A 16 9.12 17.12 -0.08
CA GLY A 16 9.03 16.72 1.32
C GLY A 16 7.93 15.71 1.64
N ASN A 17 7.22 15.18 0.63
CA ASN A 17 6.15 14.21 0.83
C ASN A 17 6.59 12.82 0.35
N ILE A 18 6.61 11.84 1.25
CA ILE A 18 6.98 10.45 0.97
C ILE A 18 5.71 9.59 1.14
N TYR A 19 5.00 9.41 0.04
CA TYR A 19 3.79 8.59 0.00
C TYR A 19 4.11 7.24 -0.63
N ILE A 20 4.08 6.18 0.19
CA ILE A 20 4.52 4.84 -0.21
C ILE A 20 3.30 3.98 -0.52
N GLY A 21 3.05 3.71 -1.80
CA GLY A 21 2.04 2.74 -2.23
C GLY A 21 2.56 1.32 -2.09
N VAL A 22 1.89 0.50 -1.28
CA VAL A 22 2.25 -0.90 -1.09
C VAL A 22 1.29 -1.76 -1.90
N VAL A 23 1.79 -2.37 -2.95
CA VAL A 23 1.01 -3.12 -3.95
C VAL A 23 1.50 -4.56 -4.08
N GLY A 24 0.75 -5.39 -4.77
CA GLY A 24 1.10 -6.79 -4.99
C GLY A 24 -0.14 -7.69 -4.97
N PRO A 25 0.00 -8.98 -5.21
CA PRO A 25 -1.11 -9.93 -5.16
C PRO A 25 -1.84 -9.90 -3.82
N VAL A 26 -3.11 -10.29 -3.81
CA VAL A 26 -3.88 -10.42 -2.58
C VAL A 26 -3.22 -11.42 -1.64
N ARG A 27 -3.25 -11.14 -0.32
CA ARG A 27 -2.69 -11.99 0.75
C ARG A 27 -1.18 -12.20 0.75
N THR A 28 -0.41 -11.34 0.10
CA THR A 28 1.07 -11.39 0.11
C THR A 28 1.71 -10.75 1.35
N GLY A 29 0.93 -10.31 2.32
CA GLY A 29 1.48 -9.69 3.53
C GLY A 29 1.70 -8.18 3.46
N LYS A 30 1.08 -7.47 2.51
CA LYS A 30 1.16 -6.01 2.36
C LYS A 30 0.88 -5.26 3.66
N SER A 31 -0.27 -5.54 4.28
CA SER A 31 -0.65 -4.89 5.55
C SER A 31 0.31 -5.21 6.70
N THR A 32 0.88 -6.42 6.71
CA THR A 32 1.92 -6.81 7.69
C THR A 32 3.20 -6.01 7.44
N PHE A 33 3.61 -5.85 6.18
CA PHE A 33 4.75 -5.02 5.80
C PHE A 33 4.52 -3.57 6.23
N ILE A 34 3.36 -2.98 5.93
CA ILE A 34 3.00 -1.61 6.33
C ILE A 34 3.11 -1.44 7.83
N LYS A 35 2.51 -2.36 8.60
CA LYS A 35 2.57 -2.32 10.06
C LYS A 35 4.02 -2.31 10.55
N ARG A 36 4.85 -3.24 10.07
CA ARG A 36 6.25 -3.33 10.48
C ARG A 36 7.07 -2.11 10.06
N PHE A 37 6.85 -1.60 8.87
CA PHE A 37 7.50 -0.38 8.38
C PHE A 37 7.16 0.81 9.29
N MET A 38 5.89 0.99 9.60
CA MET A 38 5.45 2.05 10.53
C MET A 38 6.06 1.90 11.92
N GLU A 39 6.00 0.71 12.51
CA GLU A 39 6.53 0.43 13.85
C GLU A 39 8.04 0.65 13.96
N THR A 40 8.80 0.34 12.91
CA THR A 40 10.28 0.36 12.96
C THR A 40 10.90 1.64 12.43
N LEU A 41 10.27 2.30 11.45
CA LEU A 41 10.87 3.43 10.75
C LEU A 41 10.10 4.74 10.90
N VAL A 42 8.79 4.72 11.07
CA VAL A 42 7.99 5.95 11.12
C VAL A 42 7.69 6.37 12.54
N LEU A 43 7.03 5.53 13.33
CA LEU A 43 6.61 5.86 14.70
C LEU A 43 7.76 6.33 15.60
N PRO A 44 8.97 5.72 15.57
CA PRO A 44 10.09 6.18 16.40
C PRO A 44 10.59 7.57 16.06
N ASN A 45 10.33 8.05 14.83
CA ASN A 45 10.78 9.35 14.34
C ASN A 45 9.70 10.44 14.37
N ILE A 46 8.53 10.16 14.95
CA ILE A 46 7.48 11.15 15.24
C ILE A 46 7.81 11.79 16.60
N THR A 47 8.04 13.09 16.62
CA THR A 47 8.41 13.83 17.83
C THR A 47 7.22 14.13 18.74
N ASP A 48 6.04 14.31 18.19
CA ASP A 48 4.79 14.57 18.93
C ASP A 48 4.17 13.26 19.43
N ASP A 49 4.06 13.11 20.74
CA ASP A 49 3.54 11.90 21.38
C ASP A 49 2.07 11.61 21.01
N TYR A 50 1.24 12.64 20.92
CA TYR A 50 -0.18 12.49 20.56
C TYR A 50 -0.33 12.02 19.10
N VAL A 51 0.43 12.63 18.20
CA VAL A 51 0.45 12.23 16.78
C VAL A 51 0.96 10.79 16.63
N ARG A 52 1.98 10.42 17.41
CA ARG A 52 2.55 9.07 17.39
C ARG A 52 1.55 8.01 17.87
N GLU A 53 0.81 8.27 18.98
CA GLU A 53 -0.22 7.35 19.48
C GLU A 53 -1.37 7.21 18.48
N ARG A 54 -1.87 8.32 17.90
CA ARG A 54 -2.90 8.26 16.86
C ARG A 54 -2.44 7.43 15.66
N ALA A 55 -1.25 7.67 15.14
CA ALA A 55 -0.69 6.89 14.03
C ALA A 55 -0.54 5.40 14.38
N ARG A 56 -0.26 5.07 15.65
CA ARG A 56 -0.20 3.68 16.13
C ARG A 56 -1.58 3.02 16.11
N ASP A 57 -2.62 3.72 16.52
CA ASP A 57 -3.99 3.19 16.57
C ASP A 57 -4.55 2.92 15.16
N GLU A 58 -4.07 3.65 14.15
CA GLU A 58 -4.46 3.51 12.76
C GLU A 58 -3.73 2.35 12.02
N LEU A 59 -2.78 1.67 12.68
CA LEU A 59 -2.04 0.56 12.06
C LEU A 59 -2.96 -0.59 11.66
N PRO A 60 -2.68 -1.26 10.52
CA PRO A 60 -3.43 -2.41 10.11
C PRO A 60 -3.40 -3.51 11.18
N GLN A 61 -4.58 -4.00 11.55
CA GLN A 61 -4.67 -5.16 12.42
C GLN A 61 -4.42 -6.42 11.57
N SER A 62 -3.55 -7.29 12.07
CA SER A 62 -3.26 -8.58 11.42
C SER A 62 -4.51 -9.46 11.48
N GLY A 63 -5.28 -9.47 10.41
CA GLY A 63 -6.49 -10.27 10.26
C GLY A 63 -6.20 -11.52 9.44
N SER A 64 -5.74 -12.61 10.08
CA SER A 64 -5.73 -13.91 9.42
C SER A 64 -7.17 -14.38 9.17
N GLY A 65 -7.51 -14.68 7.93
CA GLY A 65 -8.78 -15.34 7.60
C GLY A 65 -9.99 -14.44 7.34
N ARG A 66 -9.86 -13.11 7.37
CA ARG A 66 -10.97 -12.23 7.01
C ARG A 66 -11.18 -12.16 5.50
N THR A 67 -12.44 -12.25 5.07
CA THR A 67 -12.85 -11.97 3.70
C THR A 67 -12.51 -10.54 3.35
N ILE A 68 -12.01 -10.29 2.14
CA ILE A 68 -11.78 -8.94 1.61
C ILE A 68 -13.14 -8.25 1.48
N MET A 69 -13.37 -7.17 2.22
CA MET A 69 -14.67 -6.49 2.28
C MET A 69 -14.78 -5.34 1.29
N THR A 70 -13.66 -4.71 0.93
CA THR A 70 -13.60 -3.53 0.06
C THR A 70 -12.38 -3.56 -0.85
N ALA A 71 -12.51 -2.95 -2.02
CA ALA A 71 -11.41 -2.73 -2.96
C ALA A 71 -10.74 -1.36 -2.77
N GLU A 72 -11.21 -0.55 -1.82
CA GLU A 72 -10.68 0.79 -1.58
C GLU A 72 -9.29 0.75 -0.94
N PRO A 73 -8.36 1.60 -1.41
CA PRO A 73 -7.09 1.80 -0.74
C PRO A 73 -7.27 2.38 0.66
N LYS A 74 -6.41 1.97 1.59
CA LYS A 74 -6.37 2.49 2.94
C LYS A 74 -5.11 3.32 3.17
N PHE A 75 -5.28 4.55 3.62
CA PHE A 75 -4.16 5.39 4.03
C PHE A 75 -3.73 5.06 5.46
N VAL A 76 -2.42 4.95 5.70
CA VAL A 76 -1.84 4.58 7.00
C VAL A 76 -0.62 5.46 7.31
N PRO A 77 -0.72 6.39 8.23
CA PRO A 77 -1.96 6.88 8.84
C PRO A 77 -2.82 7.64 7.82
N GLU A 78 -4.07 7.96 8.17
CA GLU A 78 -5.00 8.68 7.31
C GLU A 78 -4.43 10.04 6.90
N ASP A 79 -3.90 10.80 7.87
CA ASP A 79 -3.12 12.00 7.64
C ASP A 79 -1.63 11.69 7.63
N ALA A 80 -0.89 12.25 6.66
CA ALA A 80 0.57 12.09 6.62
C ALA A 80 1.22 12.67 7.88
N VAL A 81 2.18 11.95 8.45
CA VAL A 81 2.89 12.36 9.66
C VAL A 81 4.27 12.89 9.32
N ALA A 82 4.65 13.99 10.00
CA ALA A 82 5.98 14.54 9.91
C ALA A 82 6.98 13.69 10.71
N ILE A 83 8.07 13.31 10.08
CA ILE A 83 9.20 12.63 10.71
C ILE A 83 10.48 13.42 10.48
N GLU A 84 11.41 13.26 11.38
CA GLU A 84 12.77 13.79 11.25
C GLU A 84 13.68 12.66 10.76
N LEU A 85 14.19 12.80 9.53
CA LEU A 85 15.09 11.81 8.92
C LEU A 85 16.55 12.08 9.32
N ASP A 86 16.88 13.35 9.56
CA ASP A 86 18.17 13.85 10.00
C ASP A 86 17.95 15.22 10.68
N ALA A 87 18.94 15.75 11.35
CA ALA A 87 18.89 17.05 12.05
C ALA A 87 18.41 18.23 11.17
N SER A 88 18.52 18.11 9.85
CA SER A 88 18.14 19.14 8.87
C SER A 88 17.04 18.72 7.89
N VAL A 89 16.61 17.45 7.88
CA VAL A 89 15.68 16.93 6.86
C VAL A 89 14.42 16.39 7.53
N ARG A 90 13.30 17.04 7.21
CA ARG A 90 11.96 16.60 7.61
C ARG A 90 11.20 16.11 6.38
N ALA A 91 10.36 15.09 6.55
CA ALA A 91 9.47 14.59 5.52
C ALA A 91 8.10 14.26 6.12
N SER A 92 7.07 14.42 5.30
CA SER A 92 5.72 13.91 5.62
C SER A 92 5.58 12.53 5.02
N VAL A 93 5.30 11.53 5.84
CA VAL A 93 5.23 10.12 5.44
C VAL A 93 3.82 9.59 5.61
N ARG A 94 3.36 8.85 4.60
CA ARG A 94 2.12 8.09 4.62
C ARG A 94 2.28 6.83 3.77
N LEU A 95 1.84 5.70 4.26
CA LEU A 95 1.75 4.46 3.49
C LEU A 95 0.32 4.30 2.97
N ILE A 96 0.19 3.58 1.88
CA ILE A 96 -1.10 3.32 1.24
C ILE A 96 -1.21 1.82 1.03
N ASP A 97 -2.14 1.21 1.78
CA ASP A 97 -2.43 -0.22 1.70
C ASP A 97 -3.42 -0.46 0.57
N SER A 98 -3.00 -1.18 -0.47
CA SER A 98 -3.88 -1.63 -1.53
C SER A 98 -4.46 -2.99 -1.19
N VAL A 99 -5.67 -3.27 -1.64
CA VAL A 99 -6.25 -4.63 -1.57
C VAL A 99 -5.33 -5.63 -2.27
N GLY A 100 -4.72 -5.21 -3.34
CA GLY A 100 -3.92 -6.05 -4.21
C GLY A 100 -4.75 -6.64 -5.35
N TYR A 101 -4.06 -7.04 -6.40
CA TYR A 101 -4.70 -7.66 -7.55
C TYR A 101 -4.91 -9.15 -7.34
N MET A 102 -5.94 -9.66 -8.03
CA MET A 102 -6.29 -11.07 -7.97
C MET A 102 -5.42 -11.87 -8.95
N ILE A 103 -4.87 -12.99 -8.49
CA ILE A 103 -4.20 -13.98 -9.32
C ILE A 103 -5.06 -15.24 -9.38
N PRO A 104 -4.92 -16.07 -10.43
CA PRO A 104 -5.69 -17.31 -10.55
C PRO A 104 -5.59 -18.19 -9.28
N GLY A 105 -6.72 -18.69 -8.79
CA GLY A 105 -6.78 -19.58 -7.62
C GLY A 105 -6.85 -18.89 -6.25
N VAL A 106 -6.88 -17.57 -6.19
CA VAL A 106 -7.05 -16.84 -4.90
C VAL A 106 -8.50 -16.88 -4.42
N ASN A 107 -8.69 -17.26 -3.15
CA ASN A 107 -10.00 -17.24 -2.50
C ASN A 107 -10.54 -15.80 -2.36
N GLY A 108 -11.83 -15.61 -2.66
CA GLY A 108 -12.55 -14.33 -2.53
C GLY A 108 -12.87 -13.66 -3.87
N GLN A 109 -12.47 -14.29 -4.99
CA GLN A 109 -12.87 -13.88 -6.33
C GLN A 109 -14.28 -14.35 -6.67
N TYR A 110 -14.67 -15.50 -6.15
CA TYR A 110 -15.98 -16.13 -6.39
C TYR A 110 -16.75 -16.27 -5.09
N GLU A 111 -18.06 -16.10 -5.16
CA GLU A 111 -19.05 -16.33 -4.12
C GLU A 111 -20.19 -17.17 -4.72
N ASP A 112 -20.50 -18.30 -4.10
CA ASP A 112 -21.52 -19.26 -4.59
C ASP A 112 -21.32 -19.73 -6.05
N GLY A 113 -20.07 -19.76 -6.53
CA GLY A 113 -19.73 -20.19 -7.88
C GLY A 113 -19.81 -19.10 -8.95
N GLU A 114 -20.24 -17.87 -8.59
CA GLU A 114 -20.28 -16.71 -9.47
C GLU A 114 -19.17 -15.71 -9.12
N GLU A 115 -18.76 -14.88 -10.08
CA GLU A 115 -17.77 -13.84 -9.84
C GLU A 115 -18.35 -12.80 -8.89
N ARG A 116 -17.65 -12.56 -7.75
CA ARG A 116 -18.10 -11.62 -6.72
C ARG A 116 -18.13 -10.20 -7.26
N LEU A 117 -19.28 -9.55 -7.15
CA LEU A 117 -19.47 -8.15 -7.47
C LEU A 117 -19.27 -7.26 -6.24
N VAL A 118 -18.72 -6.08 -6.44
CA VAL A 118 -18.48 -5.09 -5.40
C VAL A 118 -18.79 -3.68 -5.88
N THR A 119 -19.21 -2.81 -4.98
CA THR A 119 -19.32 -1.37 -5.22
C THR A 119 -18.00 -0.68 -4.91
N THR A 120 -17.68 0.38 -5.63
CA THR A 120 -16.50 1.22 -5.38
C THR A 120 -16.88 2.69 -5.58
N PRO A 121 -16.15 3.65 -4.99
CA PRO A 121 -16.48 5.07 -5.15
C PRO A 121 -16.31 5.63 -6.58
N TRP A 122 -15.64 4.89 -7.45
CA TRP A 122 -15.32 5.33 -8.82
C TRP A 122 -16.17 4.66 -9.92
N TYR A 123 -17.11 3.80 -9.53
CA TYR A 123 -18.12 3.22 -10.43
C TYR A 123 -19.52 3.48 -9.89
N ASP A 124 -20.45 3.79 -10.77
CA ASP A 124 -21.87 3.98 -10.47
C ASP A 124 -22.69 2.67 -10.51
N HIS A 125 -22.02 1.55 -10.75
CA HIS A 125 -22.56 0.20 -10.81
C HIS A 125 -21.61 -0.79 -10.13
N GLU A 126 -22.11 -1.97 -9.83
CA GLU A 126 -21.30 -3.06 -9.32
C GLU A 126 -20.35 -3.60 -10.39
N VAL A 127 -19.12 -3.86 -10.01
CA VAL A 127 -18.09 -4.44 -10.88
C VAL A 127 -17.51 -5.69 -10.26
N PRO A 128 -16.94 -6.60 -11.06
CA PRO A 128 -16.23 -7.76 -10.53
C PRO A 128 -15.12 -7.35 -9.56
N MET A 129 -14.99 -8.07 -8.44
CA MET A 129 -13.98 -7.80 -7.42
C MET A 129 -12.57 -7.73 -8.02
N ARG A 130 -12.28 -8.54 -9.03
CA ARG A 130 -11.01 -8.51 -9.76
C ARG A 130 -10.75 -7.15 -10.41
N VAL A 131 -11.75 -6.61 -11.12
CA VAL A 131 -11.65 -5.30 -11.79
C VAL A 131 -11.47 -4.18 -10.76
N ALA A 132 -12.28 -4.19 -9.69
CA ALA A 132 -12.19 -3.20 -8.62
C ALA A 132 -10.81 -3.21 -7.92
N ALA A 133 -10.27 -4.40 -7.66
CA ALA A 133 -8.97 -4.57 -7.01
C ALA A 133 -7.80 -4.09 -7.91
N GLU A 134 -7.89 -4.37 -9.21
CA GLU A 134 -6.92 -3.94 -10.21
C GLU A 134 -6.91 -2.41 -10.36
N ASP A 135 -8.09 -1.80 -10.52
CA ASP A 135 -8.22 -0.35 -10.61
C ASP A 135 -7.85 0.38 -9.32
N GLY A 136 -8.22 -0.17 -8.16
CA GLY A 136 -7.78 0.35 -6.87
C GLY A 136 -6.26 0.33 -6.73
N THR A 137 -5.61 -0.76 -7.15
CA THR A 137 -4.15 -0.87 -7.16
C THR A 137 -3.50 0.14 -8.12
N ARG A 138 -4.08 0.30 -9.31
CA ARG A 138 -3.63 1.29 -10.31
C ARG A 138 -3.72 2.71 -9.76
N LYS A 139 -4.82 3.08 -9.10
CA LYS A 139 -4.99 4.39 -8.46
C LYS A 139 -3.97 4.63 -7.35
N VAL A 140 -3.65 3.62 -6.53
CA VAL A 140 -2.60 3.74 -5.51
C VAL A 140 -1.28 4.16 -6.15
N ILE A 141 -0.88 3.52 -7.24
CA ILE A 141 0.40 3.81 -7.91
C ILE A 141 0.38 5.18 -8.58
N ARG A 142 -0.66 5.49 -9.36
CA ARG A 142 -0.69 6.68 -10.24
C ARG A 142 -1.06 7.96 -9.53
N ASP A 143 -2.05 7.87 -8.61
CA ASP A 143 -2.71 9.05 -8.09
C ASP A 143 -2.28 9.39 -6.65
N HIS A 144 -1.76 8.40 -5.92
CA HIS A 144 -1.55 8.56 -4.48
C HIS A 144 -0.10 8.34 -4.02
N SER A 145 0.77 7.74 -4.83
CA SER A 145 2.11 7.35 -4.40
C SER A 145 3.21 8.19 -5.06
N THR A 146 4.23 8.52 -4.27
CA THR A 146 5.51 9.03 -4.78
C THR A 146 6.52 7.89 -5.00
N ILE A 147 6.33 6.78 -4.26
CA ILE A 147 7.14 5.56 -4.34
C ILE A 147 6.20 4.35 -4.30
N GLY A 148 6.40 3.40 -5.20
CA GLY A 148 5.70 2.11 -5.19
C GLY A 148 6.58 0.99 -4.65
N ILE A 149 6.04 0.19 -3.73
CA ILE A 149 6.68 -1.04 -3.22
C ILE A 149 5.81 -2.24 -3.60
N VAL A 150 6.38 -3.19 -4.35
CA VAL A 150 5.70 -4.44 -4.68
C VAL A 150 6.07 -5.50 -3.64
N VAL A 151 5.05 -6.02 -2.96
CA VAL A 151 5.19 -7.10 -1.97
C VAL A 151 4.68 -8.40 -2.59
N THR A 152 5.53 -9.41 -2.61
CA THR A 152 5.22 -10.75 -3.09
C THR A 152 5.61 -11.80 -2.06
N THR A 153 5.08 -13.01 -2.18
CA THR A 153 5.45 -14.14 -1.33
C THR A 153 6.65 -14.89 -1.90
N ASP A 154 7.43 -15.50 -1.02
CA ASP A 154 8.51 -16.40 -1.41
C ASP A 154 7.96 -17.57 -2.27
N GLY A 155 8.64 -17.86 -3.36
CA GLY A 155 8.22 -18.88 -4.33
C GLY A 155 7.21 -18.43 -5.38
N SER A 156 6.32 -17.49 -5.09
CA SER A 156 5.29 -17.07 -6.05
C SER A 156 5.86 -16.39 -7.30
N VAL A 157 7.05 -15.79 -7.20
CA VAL A 157 7.77 -15.21 -8.34
C VAL A 157 8.18 -16.25 -9.36
N THR A 158 8.40 -17.50 -8.92
CA THR A 158 8.79 -18.61 -9.78
C THR A 158 7.61 -19.44 -10.29
N GLU A 159 6.46 -19.33 -9.64
CA GLU A 159 5.25 -20.11 -9.94
C GLU A 159 4.24 -19.37 -10.84
N LEU A 160 4.31 -18.04 -10.86
CA LEU A 160 3.42 -17.20 -11.66
C LEU A 160 4.11 -16.73 -12.93
N ALA A 161 3.33 -16.59 -14.00
CA ALA A 161 3.83 -16.02 -15.25
C ALA A 161 4.29 -14.57 -15.03
N ARG A 162 5.32 -14.15 -15.75
CA ARG A 162 5.88 -12.80 -15.65
C ARG A 162 4.83 -11.72 -15.91
N GLU A 163 3.90 -11.94 -16.82
CA GLU A 163 2.77 -11.07 -17.14
C GLU A 163 1.84 -10.84 -15.95
N ASP A 164 1.66 -11.82 -15.07
CA ASP A 164 0.82 -11.69 -13.86
C ASP A 164 1.43 -10.73 -12.83
N TYR A 165 2.78 -10.56 -12.83
CA TYR A 165 3.46 -9.57 -12.01
C TYR A 165 3.58 -8.21 -12.70
N LEU A 166 3.78 -8.22 -14.02
CA LEU A 166 4.12 -7.02 -14.77
C LEU A 166 2.90 -6.28 -15.29
N SER A 167 1.70 -6.85 -15.23
CA SER A 167 0.47 -6.18 -15.66
C SER A 167 0.25 -4.84 -14.94
N LEU A 168 0.81 -4.69 -13.74
CA LEU A 168 0.77 -3.44 -12.97
C LEU A 168 1.98 -2.52 -13.19
N ILE A 169 3.11 -3.05 -13.68
CA ILE A 169 4.33 -2.25 -13.92
C ILE A 169 4.25 -1.52 -15.26
N HIS A 170 3.48 -2.03 -16.21
CA HIS A 170 3.23 -1.37 -17.50
C HIS A 170 2.13 -0.29 -17.46
N ILE A 171 1.86 0.26 -16.29
CA ILE A 171 0.96 1.41 -16.11
C ILE A 171 1.76 2.74 -16.26
N SER A 172 2.70 2.78 -17.15
CA SER A 172 3.33 4.03 -17.56
C SER A 172 2.72 4.55 -18.86
#